data_4c91eb48b65b3f7e2adb3441d23a794a
#
_entry.id   4c91eb48b65b3f7e2adb3441d23a794a
#
_cell.length_a   1.000
_cell.length_b   1.000
_cell.length_c   1.000
_cell.angle_alpha   90.00
_cell.angle_beta   90.00
_cell.angle_gamma   90.00
#
_symmetry.space_group_name_H-M   'P 1'
#
loop_
_entity.id
_entity.type
_entity.pdbx_description
1 polymer ?
#
loop_
_entity_poly.entity_id
_entity_poly.type
_entity_poly.pdbx_seq_one_letter_code
_entity_poly.pdbx_strand_id
1 'polypeptide(L)'
;MEQYFYSTQIYEDFIILPEGEAHHALKVLRKKIGDKITVVDGKGGEYESIFENVNALNCKLKIINRKNNIGGLLKHSIHIGISPPKSHDRLEWFIEKSVEIGIQEISFILTENSERKNIKMNRILKRAISSMKQSLKTYLPKINDMVSEKDFIVNCSNNEKFIAHLREDENQHLLKSVSAQNDYCILIGPEGDFSSSEIKRSEKFGFLPVSLGENRLRTETAGVAACHILNLVNEK
;
A
#
# COMPACT_ATOMS: atom_id res chain seq x y z
N MET A 1 20.38 -11.85 -8.52
CA MET A 1 19.03 -11.53 -8.09
C MET A 1 18.75 -10.10 -8.53
N GLU A 2 17.67 -9.86 -9.24
CA GLU A 2 17.26 -8.52 -9.67
C GLU A 2 16.87 -7.68 -8.45
N GLN A 3 17.30 -6.43 -8.42
CA GLN A 3 17.06 -5.53 -7.28
C GLN A 3 16.72 -4.14 -7.81
N TYR A 4 15.59 -3.61 -7.35
CA TYR A 4 15.14 -2.27 -7.70
C TYR A 4 15.70 -1.22 -6.72
N PHE A 5 16.00 -0.06 -7.28
CA PHE A 5 16.28 1.18 -6.57
C PHE A 5 15.11 2.15 -6.78
N TYR A 6 14.94 3.10 -5.87
CA TYR A 6 13.85 4.06 -5.95
C TYR A 6 14.37 5.49 -6.01
N SER A 7 13.84 6.28 -6.95
CA SER A 7 14.06 7.71 -7.00
C SER A 7 12.86 8.44 -7.59
N THR A 8 12.56 9.62 -7.03
CA THR A 8 11.60 10.58 -7.61
C THR A 8 12.29 11.65 -8.45
N GLN A 9 13.63 11.68 -8.46
CA GLN A 9 14.43 12.65 -9.22
C GLN A 9 14.84 12.05 -10.57
N ILE A 10 13.85 11.90 -11.44
CA ILE A 10 14.00 11.38 -12.81
C ILE A 10 13.97 12.56 -13.77
N TYR A 11 15.02 12.69 -14.57
CA TYR A 11 15.17 13.69 -15.62
C TYR A 11 15.17 13.03 -17.01
N GLU A 12 15.29 13.81 -18.06
CA GLU A 12 15.24 13.29 -19.44
C GLU A 12 16.32 12.22 -19.71
N ASP A 13 17.57 12.47 -19.33
CA ASP A 13 18.69 11.59 -19.63
C ASP A 13 19.35 10.95 -18.41
N PHE A 14 18.97 11.37 -17.20
CA PHE A 14 19.64 10.93 -15.98
C PHE A 14 18.71 10.85 -14.76
N ILE A 15 19.18 10.16 -13.75
CA ILE A 15 18.52 10.00 -12.46
C ILE A 15 19.50 10.42 -11.36
N ILE A 16 19.01 11.10 -10.34
CA ILE A 16 19.74 11.32 -9.09
C ILE A 16 19.21 10.35 -8.05
N LEU A 17 20.07 9.49 -7.51
CA LEU A 17 19.69 8.61 -6.41
C LEU A 17 19.66 9.40 -5.09
N PRO A 18 18.60 9.25 -4.29
CA PRO A 18 18.57 9.75 -2.92
C PRO A 18 19.72 9.18 -2.09
N GLU A 19 20.18 9.92 -1.10
CA GLU A 19 21.34 9.57 -0.25
C GLU A 19 21.27 8.12 0.28
N GLY A 20 20.13 7.69 0.81
CA GLY A 20 19.94 6.32 1.32
C GLY A 20 20.09 5.24 0.25
N GLU A 21 19.58 5.48 -0.95
CA GLU A 21 19.72 4.57 -2.10
C GLU A 21 21.17 4.56 -2.62
N ALA A 22 21.79 5.73 -2.71
CA ALA A 22 23.19 5.86 -3.10
C ALA A 22 24.13 5.15 -2.10
N HIS A 23 23.90 5.34 -0.79
CA HIS A 23 24.66 4.64 0.26
C HIS A 23 24.50 3.12 0.12
N HIS A 24 23.27 2.63 -0.07
CA HIS A 24 23.01 1.19 -0.27
C HIS A 24 23.75 0.66 -1.50
N ALA A 25 23.66 1.35 -2.63
CA ALA A 25 24.34 0.95 -3.87
C ALA A 25 25.87 0.90 -3.71
N LEU A 26 26.48 1.96 -3.15
CA LEU A 26 27.92 2.12 -3.12
C LEU A 26 28.59 1.37 -1.95
N LYS A 27 27.98 1.37 -0.76
CA LYS A 27 28.60 0.80 0.45
C LYS A 27 28.19 -0.64 0.69
N VAL A 28 26.92 -1.00 0.44
CA VAL A 28 26.42 -2.36 0.67
C VAL A 28 26.69 -3.24 -0.56
N LEU A 29 26.26 -2.80 -1.74
CA LEU A 29 26.39 -3.56 -2.98
C LEU A 29 27.71 -3.31 -3.72
N ARG A 30 28.50 -2.33 -3.28
CA ARG A 30 29.82 -1.97 -3.83
C ARG A 30 29.81 -1.68 -5.33
N LYS A 31 28.73 -1.06 -5.81
CA LYS A 31 28.58 -0.65 -7.19
C LYS A 31 29.62 0.41 -7.56
N LYS A 32 30.05 0.39 -8.83
CA LYS A 32 31.08 1.26 -9.42
C LYS A 32 30.55 1.99 -10.64
N ILE A 33 31.29 2.98 -11.13
CA ILE A 33 31.05 3.63 -12.43
C ILE A 33 30.99 2.55 -13.51
N GLY A 34 29.97 2.61 -14.38
CA GLY A 34 29.69 1.65 -15.43
C GLY A 34 28.80 0.47 -15.04
N ASP A 35 28.57 0.24 -13.74
CA ASP A 35 27.64 -0.81 -13.29
C ASP A 35 26.20 -0.43 -13.61
N LYS A 36 25.41 -1.44 -13.99
CA LYS A 36 23.97 -1.28 -14.28
C LYS A 36 23.13 -1.52 -13.04
N ILE A 37 22.04 -0.75 -12.94
CA ILE A 37 20.95 -0.94 -11.99
C ILE A 37 19.61 -0.60 -12.63
N THR A 38 18.52 -1.12 -12.03
CA THR A 38 17.15 -0.76 -12.37
C THR A 38 16.59 0.18 -11.31
N VAL A 39 16.10 1.35 -11.74
CA VAL A 39 15.47 2.35 -10.88
C VAL A 39 13.99 2.42 -11.23
N VAL A 40 13.13 2.55 -10.21
CA VAL A 40 11.69 2.77 -10.36
C VAL A 40 11.28 4.09 -9.72
N ASP A 41 10.24 4.73 -10.26
CA ASP A 41 9.75 6.03 -9.77
C ASP A 41 8.52 5.94 -8.85
N GLY A 42 7.98 4.73 -8.67
CA GLY A 42 6.74 4.51 -7.92
C GLY A 42 5.47 4.91 -8.66
N LYS A 43 5.57 5.31 -9.93
CA LYS A 43 4.47 5.76 -10.80
C LYS A 43 4.31 4.90 -12.05
N GLY A 44 4.98 3.75 -12.09
CA GLY A 44 4.98 2.81 -13.21
C GLY A 44 6.21 2.88 -14.11
N GLY A 45 7.07 3.87 -13.94
CA GLY A 45 8.33 3.98 -14.67
C GLY A 45 9.38 3.00 -14.15
N GLU A 46 10.07 2.32 -15.09
CA GLU A 46 11.20 1.45 -14.85
C GLU A 46 12.35 1.89 -15.77
N TYR A 47 13.52 2.14 -15.17
CA TYR A 47 14.66 2.75 -15.84
C TYR A 47 15.91 1.90 -15.67
N GLU A 48 16.39 1.28 -16.76
CA GLU A 48 17.73 0.72 -16.77
C GLU A 48 18.76 1.85 -16.84
N SER A 49 19.67 1.89 -15.90
CA SER A 49 20.61 3.01 -15.75
C SER A 49 22.01 2.54 -15.41
N ILE A 50 23.02 3.36 -15.76
CA ILE A 50 24.44 3.12 -15.50
C ILE A 50 24.97 4.21 -14.56
N PHE A 51 25.80 3.83 -13.60
CA PHE A 51 26.50 4.79 -12.73
C PHE A 51 27.47 5.65 -13.55
N GLU A 52 27.18 6.96 -13.63
CA GLU A 52 28.03 7.97 -14.28
C GLU A 52 28.91 8.68 -13.24
N ASN A 53 28.37 8.92 -12.06
CA ASN A 53 29.10 9.51 -10.93
C ASN A 53 28.71 8.77 -9.63
N VAL A 54 29.72 8.45 -8.80
CA VAL A 54 29.57 7.66 -7.56
C VAL A 54 29.86 8.47 -6.30
N ASN A 55 29.52 9.73 -6.29
CA ASN A 55 29.57 10.53 -5.06
C ASN A 55 28.30 10.25 -4.22
N ALA A 56 28.45 9.90 -2.94
CA ALA A 56 27.33 9.58 -2.06
C ALA A 56 26.29 10.71 -1.91
N LEU A 57 26.74 11.98 -2.01
CA LEU A 57 25.87 13.17 -1.94
C LEU A 57 25.23 13.53 -3.29
N ASN A 58 25.78 13.05 -4.40
CA ASN A 58 25.30 13.36 -5.75
C ASN A 58 25.56 12.15 -6.67
N CYS A 59 24.86 11.07 -6.41
CA CYS A 59 24.99 9.83 -7.19
C CYS A 59 24.13 9.94 -8.45
N LYS A 60 24.79 10.21 -9.58
CA LYS A 60 24.14 10.38 -10.89
C LYS A 60 24.24 9.11 -11.73
N LEU A 61 23.09 8.73 -12.30
CA LEU A 61 22.94 7.62 -13.20
C LEU A 61 22.53 8.13 -14.57
N LYS A 62 23.13 7.62 -15.63
CA LYS A 62 22.69 7.82 -17.02
C LYS A 62 21.62 6.79 -17.34
N ILE A 63 20.47 7.20 -17.88
CA ILE A 63 19.42 6.31 -18.35
C ILE A 63 19.83 5.70 -19.68
N ILE A 64 19.75 4.37 -19.82
CA ILE A 64 20.04 3.64 -21.06
C ILE A 64 18.80 3.04 -21.69
N ASN A 65 17.78 2.74 -20.89
CA ASN A 65 16.50 2.25 -21.39
C ASN A 65 15.37 2.67 -20.45
N ARG A 66 14.18 2.90 -21.01
CA ARG A 66 12.95 3.24 -20.26
C ARG A 66 11.87 2.26 -20.62
N LYS A 67 11.24 1.69 -19.61
CA LYS A 67 10.02 0.92 -19.75
C LYS A 67 8.92 1.62 -18.96
N ASN A 68 7.87 2.02 -19.63
CA ASN A 68 6.67 2.50 -18.96
C ASN A 68 5.71 1.32 -18.85
N ASN A 69 5.55 0.79 -17.67
CA ASN A 69 4.58 -0.27 -17.39
C ASN A 69 3.15 0.30 -17.33
N ILE A 70 2.78 1.09 -18.35
CA ILE A 70 1.42 1.67 -18.48
C ILE A 70 0.36 0.55 -18.60
N GLY A 71 0.77 -0.66 -19.05
CA GLY A 71 -0.10 -1.84 -19.08
C GLY A 71 -0.41 -2.47 -17.72
N GLY A 72 0.21 -2.00 -16.65
CA GLY A 72 -0.05 -2.44 -15.27
C GLY A 72 -1.10 -1.63 -14.54
N LEU A 73 -1.85 -0.76 -15.21
CA LEU A 73 -3.09 -0.22 -14.64
C LEU A 73 -4.05 -1.39 -14.45
N LEU A 74 -4.10 -1.88 -13.22
CA LEU A 74 -5.05 -2.92 -12.84
C LEU A 74 -6.45 -2.43 -13.20
N LYS A 75 -7.27 -3.31 -13.76
CA LYS A 75 -8.68 -3.03 -14.07
C LYS A 75 -9.52 -2.85 -12.80
N HIS A 76 -8.88 -2.86 -11.64
CA HIS A 76 -9.47 -2.71 -10.33
C HIS A 76 -8.57 -1.87 -9.44
N SER A 77 -9.15 -1.26 -8.43
CA SER A 77 -8.45 -0.50 -7.41
C SER A 77 -8.89 -0.95 -6.02
N ILE A 78 -7.94 -1.13 -5.12
CA ILE A 78 -8.18 -1.56 -3.74
C ILE A 78 -7.73 -0.45 -2.79
N HIS A 79 -8.69 0.11 -2.07
CA HIS A 79 -8.48 1.08 -1.01
C HIS A 79 -8.84 0.44 0.35
N ILE A 80 -7.92 0.42 1.28
CA ILE A 80 -8.16 -0.05 2.65
C ILE A 80 -8.10 1.12 3.62
N GLY A 81 -9.25 1.38 4.27
CA GLY A 81 -9.35 2.26 5.43
C GLY A 81 -9.14 1.45 6.70
N ILE A 82 -7.97 1.55 7.35
CA ILE A 82 -7.62 0.73 8.51
C ILE A 82 -7.43 1.57 9.77
N SER A 83 -8.04 1.13 10.88
CA SER A 83 -7.68 1.64 12.19
C SER A 83 -6.31 1.08 12.59
N PRO A 84 -5.29 1.93 12.84
CA PRO A 84 -3.95 1.43 13.08
C PRO A 84 -3.87 0.57 14.32
N PRO A 85 -3.28 -0.64 14.27
CA PRO A 85 -3.09 -1.47 15.44
C PRO A 85 -2.14 -0.81 16.44
N LYS A 86 -2.23 -1.19 17.73
CA LYS A 86 -1.41 -0.65 18.83
C LYS A 86 0.09 -0.80 18.56
N SER A 87 0.53 -1.93 18.00
CA SER A 87 1.92 -2.19 17.67
C SER A 87 2.34 -1.55 16.35
N HIS A 88 3.45 -0.79 16.36
CA HIS A 88 4.05 -0.28 15.12
C HIS A 88 4.49 -1.39 14.18
N ASP A 89 5.07 -2.46 14.71
CA ASP A 89 5.62 -3.55 13.89
C ASP A 89 4.50 -4.31 13.16
N ARG A 90 3.31 -4.44 13.78
CA ARG A 90 2.13 -5.01 13.12
C ARG A 90 1.61 -4.12 12.00
N LEU A 91 1.59 -2.79 12.24
CA LEU A 91 1.21 -1.84 11.20
C LEU A 91 2.17 -1.91 10.01
N GLU A 92 3.48 -1.95 10.27
CA GLU A 92 4.48 -2.10 9.21
C GLU A 92 4.37 -3.43 8.47
N TRP A 93 4.05 -4.51 9.18
CA TRP A 93 3.80 -5.81 8.58
C TRP A 93 2.58 -5.77 7.64
N PHE A 94 1.48 -5.12 8.05
CA PHE A 94 0.33 -4.88 7.19
C PHE A 94 0.73 -4.12 5.91
N ILE A 95 1.45 -3.01 6.04
CA ILE A 95 1.93 -2.22 4.89
C ILE A 95 2.78 -3.08 3.96
N GLU A 96 3.75 -3.80 4.52
CA GLU A 96 4.64 -4.68 3.75
C GLU A 96 3.86 -5.71 2.94
N LYS A 97 2.97 -6.47 3.58
CA LYS A 97 2.25 -7.56 2.93
C LYS A 97 1.18 -7.06 1.95
N SER A 98 0.51 -5.97 2.27
CA SER A 98 -0.46 -5.37 1.34
C SER A 98 0.21 -4.82 0.07
N VAL A 99 1.40 -4.23 0.19
CA VAL A 99 2.19 -3.79 -0.98
C VAL A 99 2.66 -5.00 -1.80
N GLU A 100 3.17 -6.06 -1.15
CA GLU A 100 3.58 -7.30 -1.83
C GLU A 100 2.43 -7.95 -2.61
N ILE A 101 1.22 -7.99 -2.03
CA ILE A 101 0.02 -8.56 -2.66
C ILE A 101 -0.45 -7.66 -3.81
N GLY A 102 -0.53 -6.34 -3.60
CA GLY A 102 -0.94 -5.40 -4.64
C GLY A 102 -2.10 -4.50 -4.22
N ILE A 103 -1.83 -3.58 -3.30
CA ILE A 103 -2.77 -2.55 -2.87
C ILE A 103 -2.50 -1.23 -3.61
N GLN A 104 -3.55 -0.45 -3.90
CA GLN A 104 -3.43 0.85 -4.57
C GLN A 104 -3.54 2.03 -3.60
N GLU A 105 -4.34 1.91 -2.54
CA GLU A 105 -4.52 3.01 -1.60
C GLU A 105 -4.73 2.51 -0.16
N ILE A 106 -4.09 3.20 0.79
CA ILE A 106 -4.22 2.95 2.23
C ILE A 106 -4.54 4.27 2.91
N SER A 107 -5.60 4.28 3.72
CA SER A 107 -5.93 5.38 4.62
C SER A 107 -5.97 4.90 6.06
N PHE A 108 -5.48 5.73 6.97
CA PHE A 108 -5.59 5.45 8.39
C PHE A 108 -6.83 6.14 8.96
N ILE A 109 -7.67 5.37 9.64
CA ILE A 109 -8.91 5.89 10.21
C ILE A 109 -8.88 5.87 11.74
N LEU A 110 -9.33 6.96 12.34
CA LEU A 110 -9.51 7.07 13.77
C LEU A 110 -10.96 6.73 14.12
N THR A 111 -11.15 5.62 14.83
CA THR A 111 -12.43 5.11 15.34
C THR A 111 -12.57 5.33 16.83
N GLU A 112 -13.77 5.11 17.39
CA GLU A 112 -14.04 5.27 18.82
C GLU A 112 -13.13 4.38 19.68
N ASN A 113 -12.85 3.14 19.22
CA ASN A 113 -12.04 2.16 19.93
C ASN A 113 -10.56 2.15 19.51
N SER A 114 -10.10 3.14 18.72
CA SER A 114 -8.71 3.24 18.33
C SER A 114 -7.80 3.56 19.51
N GLU A 115 -6.88 2.65 19.83
CA GLU A 115 -5.85 2.92 20.85
C GLU A 115 -4.74 3.85 20.33
N ARG A 116 -4.42 3.75 19.02
CA ARG A 116 -3.37 4.55 18.38
C ARG A 116 -3.96 5.76 17.68
N LYS A 117 -3.50 6.95 18.09
CA LYS A 117 -3.96 8.24 17.56
C LYS A 117 -2.91 8.96 16.70
N ASN A 118 -1.72 8.41 16.57
CA ASN A 118 -0.63 9.01 15.81
C ASN A 118 0.16 7.98 15.02
N ILE A 119 0.57 8.34 13.81
CA ILE A 119 1.37 7.50 12.90
C ILE A 119 2.64 8.24 12.48
N LYS A 120 3.75 7.53 12.46
CA LYS A 120 5.02 8.03 11.91
C LYS A 120 5.04 7.81 10.39
N MET A 121 4.41 8.70 9.62
CA MET A 121 4.24 8.57 8.16
C MET A 121 5.55 8.28 7.42
N ASN A 122 6.65 8.95 7.79
CA ASN A 122 7.97 8.70 7.18
C ASN A 122 8.43 7.23 7.34
N ARG A 123 8.07 6.57 8.47
CA ARG A 123 8.41 5.16 8.71
C ARG A 123 7.54 4.25 7.83
N ILE A 124 6.26 4.57 7.69
CA ILE A 124 5.32 3.86 6.82
C ILE A 124 5.73 3.95 5.35
N LEU A 125 6.04 5.15 4.86
CA LEU A 125 6.51 5.36 3.49
C LEU A 125 7.80 4.59 3.19
N LYS A 126 8.78 4.62 4.12
CA LYS A 126 10.01 3.82 3.96
C LYS A 126 9.72 2.32 3.87
N ARG A 127 8.77 1.79 4.67
CA ARG A 127 8.37 0.39 4.61
C ARG A 127 7.71 0.07 3.27
N ALA A 128 6.79 0.90 2.80
CA ALA A 128 6.11 0.71 1.51
C ALA A 128 7.09 0.73 0.33
N ILE A 129 8.04 1.69 0.30
CA ILE A 129 9.09 1.77 -0.73
C ILE A 129 9.96 0.50 -0.70
N SER A 130 10.37 0.05 0.49
CA SER A 130 11.18 -1.16 0.64
C SER A 130 10.44 -2.39 0.12
N SER A 131 9.15 -2.53 0.45
CA SER A 131 8.30 -3.65 0.00
C SER A 131 8.08 -3.60 -1.52
N MET A 132 7.79 -2.42 -2.08
CA MET A 132 7.65 -2.22 -3.53
C MET A 132 8.90 -2.69 -4.28
N LYS A 133 10.09 -2.28 -3.83
CA LYS A 133 11.37 -2.67 -4.45
C LYS A 133 11.62 -4.18 -4.34
N GLN A 134 11.37 -4.76 -3.16
CA GLN A 134 11.59 -6.18 -2.90
C GLN A 134 10.66 -7.07 -3.71
N SER A 135 9.41 -6.64 -3.93
CA SER A 135 8.41 -7.35 -4.73
C SER A 135 8.44 -7.02 -6.23
N LEU A 136 9.48 -6.29 -6.68
CA LEU A 136 9.71 -5.88 -8.07
C LEU A 136 8.51 -5.17 -8.70
N LYS A 137 7.84 -4.32 -7.90
CA LYS A 137 6.74 -3.49 -8.37
C LYS A 137 7.23 -2.10 -8.76
N THR A 138 6.54 -1.48 -9.72
CA THR A 138 6.85 -0.14 -10.22
C THR A 138 5.89 0.93 -9.70
N TYR A 139 4.78 0.52 -9.05
CA TYR A 139 3.80 1.42 -8.45
C TYR A 139 3.89 1.40 -6.92
N LEU A 140 4.02 2.58 -6.33
CA LEU A 140 3.90 2.78 -4.89
C LEU A 140 2.44 3.10 -4.57
N PRO A 141 1.79 2.41 -3.60
CA PRO A 141 0.44 2.74 -3.23
C PRO A 141 0.36 4.16 -2.66
N LYS A 142 -0.76 4.81 -2.87
CA LYS A 142 -1.08 6.07 -2.21
C LYS A 142 -1.32 5.80 -0.72
N ILE A 143 -0.62 6.51 0.15
CA ILE A 143 -0.76 6.38 1.60
C ILE A 143 -1.21 7.72 2.15
N ASN A 144 -2.42 7.75 2.69
CA ASN A 144 -3.04 8.95 3.24
C ASN A 144 -2.76 9.09 4.73
N ASP A 145 -2.78 10.33 5.20
CA ASP A 145 -2.73 10.64 6.63
C ASP A 145 -3.95 10.11 7.38
N MET A 146 -3.87 10.14 8.71
CA MET A 146 -4.97 9.72 9.57
C MET A 146 -6.08 10.76 9.56
N VAL A 147 -7.31 10.28 9.33
CA VAL A 147 -8.55 11.07 9.38
C VAL A 147 -9.57 10.40 10.30
N SER A 148 -10.60 11.12 10.73
CA SER A 148 -11.70 10.49 11.46
C SER A 148 -12.46 9.51 10.56
N GLU A 149 -13.03 8.44 11.14
CA GLU A 149 -13.89 7.51 10.38
C GLU A 149 -15.03 8.27 9.70
N LYS A 150 -15.62 9.28 10.37
CA LYS A 150 -16.69 10.12 9.82
C LYS A 150 -16.28 10.86 8.56
N ASP A 151 -15.12 11.52 8.59
CA ASP A 151 -14.62 12.23 7.43
C ASP A 151 -14.24 11.28 6.30
N PHE A 152 -13.70 10.10 6.65
CA PHE A 152 -13.35 9.08 5.67
C PHE A 152 -14.56 8.59 4.89
N ILE A 153 -15.64 8.16 5.58
CA ILE A 153 -16.81 7.58 4.91
C ILE A 153 -17.57 8.59 4.04
N VAL A 154 -17.59 9.86 4.46
CA VAL A 154 -18.22 10.97 3.67
C VAL A 154 -17.47 11.20 2.36
N ASN A 155 -16.14 11.12 2.38
CA ASN A 155 -15.29 11.41 1.21
C ASN A 155 -14.94 10.15 0.38
N CYS A 156 -15.38 8.96 0.78
CA CYS A 156 -15.12 7.73 0.07
C CYS A 156 -16.01 7.61 -1.17
N SER A 157 -15.38 7.69 -2.35
CA SER A 157 -16.06 7.68 -3.66
C SER A 157 -15.99 6.34 -4.40
N ASN A 158 -15.40 5.30 -3.79
CA ASN A 158 -15.28 3.98 -4.40
C ASN A 158 -16.66 3.37 -4.71
N ASN A 159 -16.72 2.57 -5.78
CA ASN A 159 -17.98 1.98 -6.26
C ASN A 159 -18.53 0.92 -5.31
N GLU A 160 -17.68 -0.01 -4.87
CA GLU A 160 -18.04 -1.02 -3.89
C GLU A 160 -17.37 -0.72 -2.55
N LYS A 161 -18.19 -0.62 -1.50
CA LYS A 161 -17.74 -0.24 -0.16
C LYS A 161 -18.14 -1.29 0.84
N PHE A 162 -17.18 -1.71 1.67
CA PHE A 162 -17.34 -2.77 2.66
C PHE A 162 -16.86 -2.33 4.04
N ILE A 163 -17.49 -2.86 5.08
CA ILE A 163 -17.03 -2.76 6.45
C ILE A 163 -16.90 -4.15 7.05
N ALA A 164 -15.68 -4.54 7.43
CA ALA A 164 -15.42 -5.85 8.04
C ALA A 164 -15.55 -5.75 9.55
N HIS A 165 -16.49 -6.47 10.15
CA HIS A 165 -16.70 -6.54 11.60
C HIS A 165 -17.17 -7.90 12.06
N LEU A 166 -17.02 -8.17 13.37
CA LEU A 166 -17.30 -9.49 13.96
C LEU A 166 -18.74 -9.65 14.49
N ARG A 167 -19.53 -8.58 14.43
CA ARG A 167 -20.87 -8.59 15.03
C ARG A 167 -21.85 -9.16 14.03
N GLU A 168 -22.65 -10.14 14.51
CA GLU A 168 -23.73 -10.84 13.84
C GLU A 168 -23.30 -12.01 12.93
N ASP A 169 -23.90 -13.16 13.18
CA ASP A 169 -23.66 -14.42 12.49
C ASP A 169 -24.14 -14.44 11.02
N GLU A 170 -24.70 -13.33 10.51
CA GLU A 170 -25.35 -13.22 9.20
C GLU A 170 -24.55 -12.45 8.16
N ASN A 171 -23.39 -11.90 8.48
CA ASN A 171 -22.60 -11.16 7.49
C ASN A 171 -22.09 -12.08 6.39
N GLN A 172 -22.43 -11.76 5.14
CA GLN A 172 -21.93 -12.49 3.99
C GLN A 172 -20.41 -12.35 3.90
N HIS A 173 -19.73 -13.44 3.54
CA HIS A 173 -18.28 -13.40 3.35
C HIS A 173 -17.90 -12.46 2.19
N LEU A 174 -16.84 -11.64 2.35
CA LEU A 174 -16.38 -10.64 1.37
C LEU A 174 -16.28 -11.24 -0.05
N LEU A 175 -15.71 -12.44 -0.18
CA LEU A 175 -15.56 -13.14 -1.47
C LEU A 175 -16.89 -13.33 -2.23
N LYS A 176 -18.01 -13.43 -1.52
CA LYS A 176 -19.34 -13.60 -2.12
C LYS A 176 -20.07 -12.28 -2.39
N SER A 177 -19.56 -11.19 -1.82
CA SER A 177 -20.17 -9.86 -1.88
C SER A 177 -19.53 -8.93 -2.90
N VAL A 178 -18.35 -9.31 -3.42
CA VAL A 178 -17.54 -8.46 -4.30
C VAL A 178 -17.71 -8.89 -5.77
N SER A 179 -17.79 -7.90 -6.66
CA SER A 179 -17.77 -8.07 -8.12
C SER A 179 -16.36 -7.90 -8.68
N ALA A 180 -15.95 -8.66 -9.69
CA ALA A 180 -14.64 -8.51 -10.30
C ALA A 180 -14.50 -7.19 -11.10
N GLN A 181 -13.26 -6.70 -11.26
CA GLN A 181 -12.90 -5.53 -12.07
C GLN A 181 -13.60 -4.24 -11.65
N ASN A 182 -13.61 -3.98 -10.35
CA ASN A 182 -14.25 -2.79 -9.77
C ASN A 182 -13.28 -1.97 -8.92
N ASP A 183 -13.77 -0.88 -8.38
CA ASP A 183 -13.07 0.02 -7.46
C ASP A 183 -13.64 -0.21 -6.05
N TYR A 184 -12.79 -0.76 -5.17
CA TYR A 184 -13.20 -1.25 -3.85
C TYR A 184 -12.66 -0.37 -2.73
N CYS A 185 -13.49 -0.16 -1.71
CA CYS A 185 -13.03 0.33 -0.41
C CYS A 185 -13.48 -0.61 0.70
N ILE A 186 -12.59 -0.98 1.61
CA ILE A 186 -12.94 -1.77 2.79
C ILE A 186 -12.41 -1.13 4.07
N LEU A 187 -13.28 -1.04 5.09
CA LEU A 187 -12.95 -0.58 6.43
C LEU A 187 -12.55 -1.76 7.31
N ILE A 188 -11.43 -1.60 8.01
CA ILE A 188 -10.89 -2.58 8.96
C ILE A 188 -10.77 -1.89 10.33
N GLY A 189 -11.49 -2.43 11.32
CA GLY A 189 -11.55 -1.88 12.67
C GLY A 189 -10.30 -2.12 13.52
N PRO A 190 -10.22 -1.46 14.69
CA PRO A 190 -9.20 -1.70 15.71
C PRO A 190 -9.42 -3.03 16.42
N GLU A 191 -8.55 -3.36 17.39
CA GLU A 191 -8.67 -4.57 18.21
C GLU A 191 -10.00 -4.64 19.01
N GLY A 192 -10.61 -3.51 19.30
CA GLY A 192 -11.91 -3.38 19.98
C GLY A 192 -13.12 -3.37 19.05
N ASP A 193 -12.91 -3.59 17.73
CA ASP A 193 -13.92 -3.51 16.68
C ASP A 193 -14.55 -2.10 16.54
N PHE A 194 -15.38 -1.92 15.53
CA PHE A 194 -16.21 -0.73 15.35
C PHE A 194 -17.32 -0.67 16.39
N SER A 195 -17.70 0.54 16.83
CA SER A 195 -18.90 0.73 17.64
C SER A 195 -20.16 0.51 16.81
N SER A 196 -21.29 0.22 17.47
CA SER A 196 -22.58 0.07 16.76
C SER A 196 -23.01 1.35 16.04
N SER A 197 -22.57 2.51 16.53
CA SER A 197 -22.83 3.81 15.90
C SER A 197 -22.01 4.00 14.62
N GLU A 198 -20.75 3.54 14.59
CA GLU A 198 -19.89 3.59 13.43
C GLU A 198 -20.38 2.64 12.32
N ILE A 199 -20.76 1.41 12.68
CA ILE A 199 -21.33 0.46 11.70
C ILE A 199 -22.58 1.05 11.06
N LYS A 200 -23.58 1.47 11.84
CA LYS A 200 -24.81 2.07 11.32
C LYS A 200 -24.57 3.33 10.49
N ARG A 201 -23.55 4.12 10.81
CA ARG A 201 -23.15 5.28 10.03
C ARG A 201 -22.56 4.87 8.69
N SER A 202 -21.61 3.93 8.69
CA SER A 202 -20.98 3.41 7.48
C SER A 202 -22.02 2.81 6.52
N GLU A 203 -22.99 2.06 7.03
CA GLU A 203 -24.12 1.51 6.22
C GLU A 203 -24.90 2.62 5.51
N LYS A 204 -25.21 3.75 6.20
CA LYS A 204 -25.90 4.91 5.60
C LYS A 204 -25.09 5.54 4.45
N PHE A 205 -23.77 5.39 4.44
CA PHE A 205 -22.89 5.84 3.37
C PHE A 205 -22.57 4.75 2.34
N GLY A 206 -23.32 3.63 2.39
CA GLY A 206 -23.26 2.56 1.38
C GLY A 206 -22.19 1.52 1.63
N PHE A 207 -21.61 1.46 2.83
CA PHE A 207 -20.69 0.37 3.21
C PHE A 207 -21.51 -0.88 3.57
N LEU A 208 -21.26 -1.98 2.86
CA LEU A 208 -21.89 -3.24 3.11
C LEU A 208 -21.14 -4.01 4.21
N PRO A 209 -21.83 -4.45 5.29
CA PRO A 209 -21.22 -5.34 6.29
C PRO A 209 -20.78 -6.66 5.69
N VAL A 210 -19.54 -7.07 5.99
CA VAL A 210 -18.97 -8.32 5.47
C VAL A 210 -18.15 -9.05 6.54
N SER A 211 -18.08 -10.38 6.37
CA SER A 211 -17.18 -11.26 7.13
C SER A 211 -15.91 -11.56 6.34
N LEU A 212 -14.79 -11.73 7.02
CA LEU A 212 -13.52 -12.24 6.45
C LEU A 212 -13.28 -13.72 6.81
N GLY A 213 -14.31 -14.41 7.32
CA GLY A 213 -14.27 -15.81 7.74
C GLY A 213 -14.74 -15.99 9.17
N GLU A 214 -14.80 -17.25 9.62
CA GLU A 214 -15.34 -17.63 10.94
C GLU A 214 -14.39 -17.30 12.10
N ASN A 215 -13.09 -17.18 11.82
CA ASN A 215 -12.10 -16.94 12.84
C ASN A 215 -11.89 -15.46 13.14
N ARG A 216 -11.70 -15.14 14.41
CA ARG A 216 -11.32 -13.78 14.82
C ARG A 216 -9.90 -13.45 14.33
N LEU A 217 -9.78 -12.51 13.42
CA LEU A 217 -8.51 -12.01 12.92
C LEU A 217 -8.04 -10.79 13.74
N ARG A 218 -6.74 -10.59 13.83
CA ARG A 218 -6.17 -9.33 14.28
C ARG A 218 -6.33 -8.28 13.18
N THR A 219 -6.33 -7.00 13.54
CA THR A 219 -6.52 -5.88 12.62
C THR A 219 -5.58 -5.95 11.40
N GLU A 220 -4.29 -6.14 11.64
CA GLU A 220 -3.29 -6.28 10.56
C GLU A 220 -3.56 -7.49 9.66
N THR A 221 -3.98 -8.60 10.26
CA THR A 221 -4.30 -9.85 9.53
C THR A 221 -5.58 -9.67 8.71
N ALA A 222 -6.60 -9.01 9.27
CA ALA A 222 -7.84 -8.70 8.58
C ALA A 222 -7.59 -7.82 7.34
N GLY A 223 -6.74 -6.79 7.48
CA GLY A 223 -6.34 -5.93 6.36
C GLY A 223 -5.63 -6.69 5.24
N VAL A 224 -4.68 -7.57 5.58
CA VAL A 224 -3.97 -8.40 4.59
C VAL A 224 -4.92 -9.42 3.94
N ALA A 225 -5.80 -10.06 4.71
CA ALA A 225 -6.79 -11.01 4.18
C ALA A 225 -7.75 -10.32 3.22
N ALA A 226 -8.28 -9.15 3.58
CA ALA A 226 -9.14 -8.35 2.70
C ALA A 226 -8.41 -7.96 1.40
N CYS A 227 -7.18 -7.47 1.50
CA CYS A 227 -6.34 -7.15 0.34
C CYS A 227 -6.18 -8.37 -0.59
N HIS A 228 -5.89 -9.54 -0.03
CA HIS A 228 -5.72 -10.77 -0.80
C HIS A 228 -7.01 -11.24 -1.46
N ILE A 229 -8.15 -11.25 -0.74
CA ILE A 229 -9.45 -11.64 -1.29
C ILE A 229 -9.84 -10.75 -2.48
N LEU A 230 -9.67 -9.43 -2.35
CA LEU A 230 -9.98 -8.47 -3.41
C LEU A 230 -9.06 -8.63 -4.64
N ASN A 231 -7.79 -8.96 -4.46
CA ASN A 231 -6.92 -9.30 -5.58
C ASN A 231 -7.32 -10.63 -6.24
N LEU A 232 -7.56 -11.66 -5.45
CA LEU A 232 -7.90 -13.02 -5.93
C LEU A 232 -9.13 -13.03 -6.83
N VAL A 233 -10.16 -12.23 -6.51
CA VAL A 233 -11.37 -12.08 -7.35
C VAL A 233 -11.02 -11.52 -8.74
N ASN A 234 -9.92 -10.79 -8.86
CA ASN A 234 -9.50 -10.10 -10.08
C ASN A 234 -8.41 -10.84 -10.88
N GLU A 235 -7.89 -11.96 -10.39
CA GLU A 235 -6.87 -12.79 -11.06
C GLU A 235 -7.40 -13.68 -12.21
N LYS A 236 -8.65 -13.47 -12.65
CA LYS A 236 -9.27 -14.28 -13.71
C LYS A 236 -9.06 -13.70 -15.10
#